data_5b10daf52da7e23335594eed1429a124
#
_entry.id   5b10daf52da7e23335594eed1429a124
#
_cell.length_a   1.000
_cell.length_b   1.000
_cell.length_c   1.000
_cell.angle_alpha   90.00
_cell.angle_beta   90.00
_cell.angle_gamma   90.00
#
_symmetry.space_group_name_H-M   'P 1'
#
loop_
_entity.id
_entity.type
_entity.pdbx_description
1 polymer ?
#
loop_
_entity_poly.entity_id
_entity_poly.type
_entity_poly.pdbx_seq_one_letter_code
_entity_poly.pdbx_strand_id
1 'polypeptide(L)'
;IRELEDELGIEIFERAGKRLIVLTPPGVSVLTIIERLLHEVENLKRAGADFAAQGKGVLTIAATHSQARYALPPAVRDFSAMHPDVTLRMHQGSPRQIAEMLMEGSADIGIATEALSNFPELVALPCYQWTHTVIVRPDHPLAVECRDGVALTLQRLIQFPIITYEPGYTGRSHIDAALAFDRVSANIVLEAMDADVIKTYVELGLGVGIVAAIAFDARRDTELLAIDARHLFATNLTRLAVRRGSFLRTYVYDFIETFAPTLDRAMVDLAMATRP
;
A
#
# COMPACT_ATOMS: atom_id res chain seq x y z
N ILE A 1 -3.40 34.61 13.18
CA ILE A 1 -2.71 34.83 11.88
C ILE A 1 -2.14 36.24 11.85
N ARG A 2 -2.91 37.32 12.08
CA ARG A 2 -2.39 38.69 12.06
C ARG A 2 -1.23 38.92 13.03
N GLU A 3 -1.35 38.47 14.27
CA GLU A 3 -0.26 38.54 15.25
C GLU A 3 1.03 37.90 14.75
N LEU A 4 0.91 36.76 14.06
CA LEU A 4 2.07 36.08 13.44
C LEU A 4 2.61 36.87 12.23
N GLU A 5 1.75 37.43 11.41
CA GLU A 5 2.15 38.31 10.27
C GLU A 5 2.85 39.57 10.77
N ASP A 6 2.33 40.17 11.84
CA ASP A 6 2.93 41.34 12.48
C ASP A 6 4.30 41.02 13.10
N GLU A 7 4.43 39.88 13.78
CA GLU A 7 5.69 39.45 14.41
C GLU A 7 6.76 39.10 13.36
N LEU A 8 6.38 38.45 12.26
CA LEU A 8 7.27 38.09 11.18
C LEU A 8 7.58 39.23 10.20
N GLY A 9 6.79 40.31 10.23
CA GLY A 9 6.90 41.46 9.31
C GLY A 9 6.58 41.11 7.87
N ILE A 10 5.72 40.10 7.61
CA ILE A 10 5.31 39.65 6.29
C ILE A 10 3.81 39.37 6.23
N GLU A 11 3.23 39.45 5.05
CA GLU A 11 1.88 38.97 4.81
C GLU A 11 1.93 37.49 4.41
N ILE A 12 1.22 36.61 5.15
CA ILE A 12 1.10 35.19 4.86
C ILE A 12 -0.02 34.93 3.86
N PHE A 13 -1.10 35.71 3.94
CA PHE A 13 -2.25 35.57 3.07
C PHE A 13 -2.56 36.87 2.31
N GLU A 14 -2.89 36.76 1.04
CA GLU A 14 -3.58 37.81 0.33
C GLU A 14 -4.99 37.98 0.87
N ARG A 15 -5.45 39.24 0.98
CA ARG A 15 -6.75 39.59 1.57
C ARG A 15 -7.64 40.36 0.63
N ALA A 16 -8.93 40.00 0.56
CA ALA A 16 -9.98 40.86 0.04
C ALA A 16 -10.87 41.31 1.21
N GLY A 17 -10.59 42.47 1.75
CA GLY A 17 -11.23 42.97 2.96
C GLY A 17 -10.92 42.14 4.19
N LYS A 18 -11.92 41.43 4.75
CA LYS A 18 -11.76 40.54 5.92
C LYS A 18 -11.50 39.07 5.54
N ARG A 19 -11.58 38.70 4.27
CA ARG A 19 -11.40 37.32 3.82
C ARG A 19 -9.94 37.07 3.43
N LEU A 20 -9.40 35.92 3.89
CA LEU A 20 -8.16 35.32 3.41
C LEU A 20 -8.46 34.61 2.09
N ILE A 21 -7.67 34.85 1.04
CA ILE A 21 -7.95 34.34 -0.30
C ILE A 21 -6.97 33.24 -0.65
N VAL A 22 -5.68 33.58 -0.68
CA VAL A 22 -4.61 32.71 -1.13
C VAL A 22 -3.34 32.98 -0.31
N LEU A 23 -2.44 32.00 -0.24
CA LEU A 23 -1.13 32.20 0.37
C LEU A 23 -0.26 33.10 -0.53
N THR A 24 0.44 34.03 0.09
CA THR A 24 1.53 34.76 -0.59
C THR A 24 2.75 33.86 -0.81
N PRO A 25 3.71 34.22 -1.70
CA PRO A 25 4.96 33.47 -1.80
C PRO A 25 5.72 33.32 -0.45
N PRO A 26 5.87 34.36 0.40
CA PRO A 26 6.35 34.19 1.77
C PRO A 26 5.47 33.26 2.61
N GLY A 27 4.14 33.35 2.46
CA GLY A 27 3.16 32.51 3.16
C GLY A 27 3.33 31.02 2.88
N VAL A 28 3.63 30.62 1.65
CA VAL A 28 3.94 29.23 1.29
C VAL A 28 5.15 28.73 2.06
N SER A 29 6.21 29.54 2.12
CA SER A 29 7.43 29.18 2.87
C SER A 29 7.18 29.05 4.37
N VAL A 30 6.40 29.98 4.94
CA VAL A 30 6.03 29.94 6.36
C VAL A 30 5.13 28.75 6.67
N LEU A 31 4.16 28.42 5.80
CA LEU A 31 3.31 27.24 5.97
C LEU A 31 4.14 25.97 6.06
N THR A 32 5.12 25.77 5.15
CA THR A 32 6.01 24.60 5.17
C THR A 32 6.78 24.48 6.49
N ILE A 33 7.21 25.64 7.05
CA ILE A 33 7.89 25.65 8.36
C ILE A 33 6.93 25.29 9.48
N ILE A 34 5.71 25.84 9.46
CA ILE A 34 4.67 25.57 10.47
C ILE A 34 4.28 24.09 10.45
N GLU A 35 4.06 23.50 9.28
CA GLU A 35 3.74 22.08 9.15
C GLU A 35 4.85 21.19 9.76
N ARG A 36 6.12 21.56 9.53
CA ARG A 36 7.25 20.86 10.13
C ARG A 36 7.28 21.02 11.66
N LEU A 37 7.03 22.22 12.19
CA LEU A 37 6.94 22.47 13.64
C LEU A 37 5.81 21.68 14.30
N LEU A 38 4.63 21.66 13.68
CA LEU A 38 3.50 20.88 14.20
C LEU A 38 3.83 19.38 14.21
N HIS A 39 4.53 18.90 13.17
CA HIS A 39 5.00 17.53 13.12
C HIS A 39 5.97 17.20 14.26
N GLU A 40 6.93 18.09 14.57
CA GLU A 40 7.85 17.90 15.69
C GLU A 40 7.14 17.92 17.05
N VAL A 41 6.07 18.73 17.20
CA VAL A 41 5.23 18.70 18.40
C VAL A 41 4.54 17.33 18.55
N GLU A 42 4.05 16.74 17.47
CA GLU A 42 3.49 15.39 17.51
C GLU A 42 4.55 14.33 17.82
N ASN A 43 5.74 14.44 17.25
CA ASN A 43 6.88 13.57 17.59
C ASN A 43 7.21 13.65 19.10
N LEU A 44 7.24 14.85 19.66
CA LEU A 44 7.48 15.04 21.10
C LEU A 44 6.40 14.37 21.95
N LYS A 45 5.13 14.50 21.59
CA LYS A 45 4.01 13.83 22.29
C LYS A 45 4.12 12.31 22.17
N ARG A 46 4.46 11.79 20.98
CA ARG A 46 4.65 10.35 20.72
C ARG A 46 5.82 9.80 21.55
N ALA A 47 6.94 10.51 21.61
CA ALA A 47 8.09 10.14 22.43
C ALA A 47 7.73 10.13 23.92
N GLY A 48 7.09 11.19 24.43
CA GLY A 48 6.61 11.24 25.82
C GLY A 48 5.66 10.10 26.15
N ALA A 49 4.73 9.78 25.26
CA ALA A 49 3.81 8.67 25.44
C ALA A 49 4.50 7.30 25.42
N ASP A 50 5.53 7.10 24.60
CA ASP A 50 6.30 5.85 24.54
C ASP A 50 7.01 5.58 25.86
N PHE A 51 7.66 6.60 26.43
CA PHE A 51 8.30 6.49 27.74
C PHE A 51 7.32 6.32 28.91
N ALA A 52 6.13 6.95 28.85
CA ALA A 52 5.16 6.93 29.94
C ALA A 52 4.27 5.67 29.91
N ALA A 53 3.95 5.14 28.75
CA ALA A 53 2.88 4.16 28.56
C ALA A 53 3.33 2.68 28.68
N GLN A 54 4.61 2.39 28.93
CA GLN A 54 5.11 1.02 29.14
C GLN A 54 4.56 0.00 28.11
N GLY A 55 4.60 0.33 26.85
CA GLY A 55 4.15 -0.58 25.77
C GLY A 55 2.65 -0.53 25.44
N LYS A 56 1.89 0.41 26.00
CA LYS A 56 0.48 0.64 25.64
C LYS A 56 0.34 1.67 24.51
N GLY A 57 -0.65 1.50 23.68
CA GLY A 57 -0.90 2.48 22.63
C GLY A 57 -1.82 2.00 21.52
N VAL A 58 -1.75 2.73 20.42
CA VAL A 58 -2.46 2.37 19.18
C VAL A 58 -1.42 2.35 18.06
N LEU A 59 -1.40 1.27 17.28
CA LEU A 59 -0.67 1.16 16.03
C LEU A 59 -1.68 1.18 14.88
N THR A 60 -1.60 2.22 14.06
CA THR A 60 -2.47 2.37 12.90
C THR A 60 -1.71 1.99 11.63
N ILE A 61 -2.21 0.96 10.96
CA ILE A 61 -1.64 0.42 9.71
C ILE A 61 -2.57 0.77 8.56
N ALA A 62 -2.05 1.41 7.52
CA ALA A 62 -2.74 1.60 6.26
C ALA A 62 -2.19 0.60 5.23
N ALA A 63 -3.06 -0.19 4.59
CA ALA A 63 -2.62 -1.23 3.66
C ALA A 63 -3.55 -1.35 2.45
N THR A 64 -3.03 -1.85 1.32
CA THR A 64 -3.92 -2.28 0.23
C THR A 64 -4.71 -3.50 0.68
N HIS A 65 -5.89 -3.72 0.07
CA HIS A 65 -6.76 -4.85 0.43
C HIS A 65 -6.00 -6.19 0.40
N SER A 66 -5.23 -6.45 -0.65
CA SER A 66 -4.47 -7.70 -0.78
C SER A 66 -3.46 -7.90 0.36
N GLN A 67 -2.80 -6.83 0.81
CA GLN A 67 -1.87 -6.90 1.94
C GLN A 67 -2.62 -7.14 3.26
N ALA A 68 -3.70 -6.39 3.50
CA ALA A 68 -4.50 -6.50 4.71
C ALA A 68 -5.13 -7.91 4.85
N ARG A 69 -5.58 -8.49 3.74
CA ARG A 69 -6.32 -9.75 3.71
C ARG A 69 -5.42 -10.98 3.73
N TYR A 70 -4.29 -10.94 3.02
CA TYR A 70 -3.52 -12.15 2.74
C TYR A 70 -2.10 -12.16 3.34
N ALA A 71 -1.44 -11.01 3.45
CA ALA A 71 -0.07 -10.93 3.95
C ALA A 71 0.02 -10.59 5.44
N LEU A 72 -0.80 -9.66 5.92
CA LEU A 72 -0.74 -9.16 7.28
C LEU A 72 -1.22 -10.11 8.39
N PRO A 73 -2.18 -11.04 8.18
CA PRO A 73 -2.76 -11.80 9.28
C PRO A 73 -1.76 -12.55 10.17
N PRO A 74 -0.70 -13.21 9.66
CA PRO A 74 0.32 -13.84 10.52
C PRO A 74 1.05 -12.81 11.39
N ALA A 75 1.51 -11.71 10.81
CA ALA A 75 2.22 -10.66 11.54
C ALA A 75 1.33 -9.98 12.60
N VAL A 76 0.07 -9.72 12.27
CA VAL A 76 -0.92 -9.17 13.21
C VAL A 76 -1.13 -10.12 14.40
N ARG A 77 -1.27 -11.43 14.15
CA ARG A 77 -1.41 -12.43 15.21
C ARG A 77 -0.19 -12.43 16.14
N ASP A 78 1.00 -12.50 15.57
CA ASP A 78 2.23 -12.62 16.33
C ASP A 78 2.55 -11.34 17.10
N PHE A 79 2.33 -10.18 16.47
CA PHE A 79 2.43 -8.89 17.12
C PHE A 79 1.43 -8.72 18.29
N SER A 80 0.16 -9.12 18.08
CA SER A 80 -0.87 -9.02 19.15
C SER A 80 -0.54 -9.90 20.35
N ALA A 81 0.16 -11.03 20.13
CA ALA A 81 0.64 -11.88 21.24
C ALA A 81 1.81 -11.22 22.00
N MET A 82 2.70 -10.51 21.32
CA MET A 82 3.82 -9.78 21.93
C MET A 82 3.38 -8.49 22.65
N HIS A 83 2.40 -7.80 22.08
CA HIS A 83 1.92 -6.50 22.56
C HIS A 83 0.41 -6.50 22.84
N PRO A 84 -0.06 -7.23 23.88
CA PRO A 84 -1.50 -7.36 24.17
C PRO A 84 -2.17 -6.05 24.57
N ASP A 85 -1.39 -5.06 25.03
CA ASP A 85 -1.88 -3.74 25.44
C ASP A 85 -1.85 -2.70 24.29
N VAL A 86 -1.43 -3.09 23.08
CA VAL A 86 -1.43 -2.23 21.90
C VAL A 86 -2.64 -2.54 21.03
N THR A 87 -3.50 -1.54 20.83
CA THR A 87 -4.63 -1.66 19.91
C THR A 87 -4.18 -1.49 18.48
N LEU A 88 -4.47 -2.46 17.62
CA LEU A 88 -4.26 -2.36 16.18
C LEU A 88 -5.47 -1.70 15.50
N ARG A 89 -5.21 -0.71 14.64
CA ARG A 89 -6.20 -0.14 13.71
C ARG A 89 -5.72 -0.38 12.30
N MET A 90 -6.63 -0.80 11.42
CA MET A 90 -6.30 -1.07 10.03
C MET A 90 -7.21 -0.26 9.11
N HIS A 91 -6.58 0.54 8.25
CA HIS A 91 -7.25 1.24 7.16
C HIS A 91 -6.86 0.61 5.83
N GLN A 92 -7.80 0.61 4.90
CA GLN A 92 -7.54 0.10 3.56
C GLN A 92 -7.67 1.22 2.53
N GLY A 93 -6.83 1.17 1.49
CA GLY A 93 -6.86 2.17 0.43
C GLY A 93 -5.92 1.82 -0.73
N SER A 94 -5.94 2.67 -1.74
CA SER A 94 -4.94 2.65 -2.82
C SER A 94 -3.57 3.09 -2.28
N PRO A 95 -2.46 2.78 -2.98
CA PRO A 95 -1.14 3.24 -2.57
C PRO A 95 -1.05 4.76 -2.37
N ARG A 96 -1.79 5.55 -3.16
CA ARG A 96 -1.87 7.00 -3.01
C ARG A 96 -2.58 7.41 -1.71
N GLN A 97 -3.74 6.83 -1.43
CA GLN A 97 -4.47 7.10 -0.18
C GLN A 97 -3.66 6.69 1.05
N ILE A 98 -2.92 5.56 0.97
CA ILE A 98 -2.02 5.12 2.02
C ILE A 98 -0.91 6.15 2.25
N ALA A 99 -0.30 6.68 1.18
CA ALA A 99 0.70 7.73 1.28
C ALA A 99 0.13 9.01 1.91
N GLU A 100 -1.07 9.43 1.52
CA GLU A 100 -1.79 10.56 2.10
C GLU A 100 -2.02 10.36 3.61
N MET A 101 -2.50 9.18 4.04
CA MET A 101 -2.70 8.85 5.46
C MET A 101 -1.39 8.93 6.27
N LEU A 102 -0.26 8.48 5.68
CA LEU A 102 1.05 8.59 6.33
C LEU A 102 1.49 10.05 6.46
N MET A 103 1.34 10.83 5.40
CA MET A 103 1.73 12.26 5.39
C MET A 103 0.89 13.08 6.37
N GLU A 104 -0.40 12.79 6.51
CA GLU A 104 -1.32 13.41 7.47
C GLU A 104 -1.09 12.91 8.90
N GLY A 105 -0.37 11.81 9.10
CA GLY A 105 -0.15 11.18 10.41
C GLY A 105 -1.37 10.42 10.95
N SER A 106 -2.36 10.13 10.11
CA SER A 106 -3.53 9.30 10.43
C SER A 106 -3.20 7.80 10.41
N ALA A 107 -2.07 7.41 9.81
CA ALA A 107 -1.46 6.08 9.91
C ALA A 107 0.00 6.16 10.33
N ASP A 108 0.48 5.16 11.08
CA ASP A 108 1.87 5.04 11.51
C ASP A 108 2.71 4.28 10.48
N ILE A 109 2.13 3.24 9.87
CA ILE A 109 2.76 2.37 8.87
C ILE A 109 1.85 2.27 7.64
N GLY A 110 2.47 2.33 6.45
CA GLY A 110 1.81 2.06 5.18
C GLY A 110 2.39 0.81 4.52
N ILE A 111 1.54 -0.07 3.99
CA ILE A 111 1.96 -1.29 3.29
C ILE A 111 1.25 -1.38 1.94
N ALA A 112 2.02 -1.24 0.88
CA ALA A 112 1.51 -1.28 -0.50
C ALA A 112 2.59 -1.76 -1.48
N THR A 113 2.37 -1.49 -2.75
CA THR A 113 3.32 -1.79 -3.83
C THR A 113 4.44 -0.75 -3.89
N GLU A 114 5.35 -0.91 -4.85
CA GLU A 114 6.46 -0.01 -5.17
C GLU A 114 6.04 1.45 -5.37
N ALA A 115 4.76 1.72 -5.65
CA ALA A 115 4.21 3.07 -5.82
C ALA A 115 4.42 3.98 -4.60
N LEU A 116 4.61 3.42 -3.39
CA LEU A 116 4.96 4.22 -2.20
C LEU A 116 6.31 4.94 -2.32
N SER A 117 7.21 4.46 -3.19
CA SER A 117 8.50 5.12 -3.43
C SER A 117 8.40 6.42 -4.22
N ASN A 118 7.26 6.71 -4.81
CA ASN A 118 7.03 7.95 -5.57
C ASN A 118 6.79 9.17 -4.67
N PHE A 119 6.72 8.97 -3.35
CA PHE A 119 6.46 10.03 -2.37
C PHE A 119 7.75 10.31 -1.59
N PRO A 120 8.45 11.44 -1.84
CA PRO A 120 9.73 11.76 -1.19
C PRO A 120 9.60 12.00 0.33
N GLU A 121 8.39 12.32 0.80
CA GLU A 121 8.06 12.49 2.22
C GLU A 121 8.04 11.16 2.98
N LEU A 122 8.06 10.03 2.27
CA LEU A 122 8.03 8.70 2.85
C LEU A 122 9.40 8.04 2.80
N VAL A 123 9.65 7.15 3.74
CA VAL A 123 10.72 6.16 3.71
C VAL A 123 10.08 4.83 3.38
N ALA A 124 10.24 4.37 2.13
CA ALA A 124 9.61 3.17 1.61
C ALA A 124 10.63 2.02 1.51
N LEU A 125 10.56 1.09 2.46
CA LEU A 125 11.47 -0.04 2.62
C LEU A 125 10.95 -1.28 1.87
N PRO A 126 11.81 -2.02 1.15
CA PRO A 126 11.41 -3.23 0.45
C PRO A 126 11.15 -4.37 1.43
N CYS A 127 10.02 -5.08 1.30
CA CYS A 127 9.67 -6.21 2.15
C CYS A 127 9.82 -7.55 1.40
N TYR A 128 9.02 -7.77 0.37
CA TYR A 128 9.05 -9.02 -0.39
C TYR A 128 8.50 -8.82 -1.81
N GLN A 129 8.90 -9.72 -2.70
CA GLN A 129 8.42 -9.77 -4.08
C GLN A 129 7.25 -10.74 -4.23
N TRP A 130 6.36 -10.44 -5.17
CA TRP A 130 5.24 -11.31 -5.52
C TRP A 130 4.88 -11.15 -7.00
N THR A 131 4.13 -12.11 -7.53
CA THR A 131 3.73 -12.19 -8.93
C THR A 131 2.22 -12.29 -9.06
N HIS A 132 1.72 -12.10 -10.27
CA HIS A 132 0.33 -12.40 -10.58
C HIS A 132 0.14 -13.89 -10.89
N THR A 133 -1.07 -14.36 -10.69
CA THR A 133 -1.57 -15.65 -11.16
C THR A 133 -2.87 -15.43 -11.93
N VAL A 134 -3.17 -16.33 -12.85
CA VAL A 134 -4.45 -16.38 -13.55
C VAL A 134 -5.34 -17.38 -12.84
N ILE A 135 -6.57 -16.99 -12.53
CA ILE A 135 -7.57 -17.86 -11.91
C ILE A 135 -8.73 -18.10 -12.86
N VAL A 136 -9.18 -19.33 -12.90
CA VAL A 136 -10.28 -19.78 -13.76
C VAL A 136 -11.10 -20.83 -13.04
N ARG A 137 -12.31 -21.12 -13.53
CA ARG A 137 -13.08 -22.29 -13.11
C ARG A 137 -12.39 -23.57 -13.56
N PRO A 138 -12.55 -24.70 -12.83
CA PRO A 138 -11.91 -25.98 -13.19
C PRO A 138 -12.33 -26.55 -14.56
N ASP A 139 -13.51 -26.17 -15.07
CA ASP A 139 -14.06 -26.56 -16.38
C ASP A 139 -13.64 -25.64 -17.53
N HIS A 140 -12.93 -24.55 -17.24
CA HIS A 140 -12.50 -23.58 -18.23
C HIS A 140 -11.44 -24.16 -19.19
N PRO A 141 -11.44 -23.81 -20.52
CA PRO A 141 -10.50 -24.32 -21.49
C PRO A 141 -9.01 -24.14 -21.08
N LEU A 142 -8.65 -23.00 -20.48
CA LEU A 142 -7.29 -22.77 -19.97
C LEU A 142 -6.90 -23.75 -18.87
N ALA A 143 -7.85 -24.18 -18.05
CA ALA A 143 -7.59 -25.16 -16.99
C ALA A 143 -7.28 -26.55 -17.57
N VAL A 144 -7.96 -26.91 -18.68
CA VAL A 144 -7.72 -28.17 -19.39
C VAL A 144 -6.34 -28.13 -20.05
N GLU A 145 -6.06 -27.08 -20.81
CA GLU A 145 -4.76 -26.88 -21.49
C GLU A 145 -3.59 -26.91 -20.50
N CYS A 146 -3.73 -26.25 -19.36
CA CYS A 146 -2.70 -26.26 -18.31
C CYS A 146 -2.45 -27.66 -17.73
N ARG A 147 -3.51 -28.45 -17.52
CA ARG A 147 -3.39 -29.85 -17.07
C ARG A 147 -2.67 -30.73 -18.10
N ASP A 148 -2.85 -30.45 -19.37
CA ASP A 148 -2.16 -31.11 -20.49
C ASP A 148 -0.72 -30.62 -20.68
N GLY A 149 -0.23 -29.74 -19.82
CA GLY A 149 1.15 -29.22 -19.82
C GLY A 149 1.39 -28.07 -20.79
N VAL A 150 0.32 -27.45 -21.32
CA VAL A 150 0.44 -26.29 -22.21
C VAL A 150 0.68 -25.04 -21.36
N ALA A 151 1.80 -24.36 -21.57
CA ALA A 151 2.11 -23.11 -20.90
C ALA A 151 1.15 -21.99 -21.35
N LEU A 152 0.63 -21.22 -20.41
CA LEU A 152 -0.20 -20.05 -20.71
C LEU A 152 0.61 -18.99 -21.43
N THR A 153 0.06 -18.44 -22.51
CA THR A 153 0.63 -17.28 -23.22
C THR A 153 -0.31 -16.07 -23.10
N LEU A 154 0.25 -14.86 -23.23
CA LEU A 154 -0.57 -13.65 -23.18
C LEU A 154 -1.59 -13.64 -24.33
N GLN A 155 -1.18 -14.06 -25.55
CA GLN A 155 -2.05 -14.20 -26.72
C GLN A 155 -3.21 -15.18 -26.48
N ARG A 156 -2.99 -16.24 -25.70
CA ARG A 156 -4.05 -17.17 -25.35
C ARG A 156 -4.98 -16.61 -24.29
N LEU A 157 -4.42 -15.93 -23.29
CA LEU A 157 -5.17 -15.31 -22.18
C LEU A 157 -6.18 -14.27 -22.70
N ILE A 158 -5.76 -13.38 -23.61
CA ILE A 158 -6.60 -12.28 -24.11
C ILE A 158 -7.76 -12.74 -25.02
N GLN A 159 -7.83 -14.01 -25.39
CA GLN A 159 -8.97 -14.56 -26.13
C GLN A 159 -10.21 -14.70 -25.26
N PHE A 160 -10.08 -14.54 -23.94
CA PHE A 160 -11.16 -14.64 -22.98
C PHE A 160 -11.47 -13.27 -22.35
N PRO A 161 -12.70 -13.05 -21.88
CA PRO A 161 -13.02 -11.88 -21.06
C PRO A 161 -12.14 -11.88 -19.81
N ILE A 162 -11.55 -10.74 -19.47
CA ILE A 162 -10.64 -10.60 -18.34
C ILE A 162 -11.30 -9.81 -17.22
N ILE A 163 -11.10 -10.29 -16.00
CA ILE A 163 -11.48 -9.63 -14.76
C ILE A 163 -10.20 -9.35 -14.00
N THR A 164 -9.95 -8.10 -13.61
CA THR A 164 -8.70 -7.72 -12.94
C THR A 164 -8.86 -6.51 -12.03
N TYR A 165 -7.76 -6.03 -11.47
CA TYR A 165 -7.78 -4.85 -10.61
C TYR A 165 -8.06 -3.56 -11.37
N GLU A 166 -8.64 -2.58 -10.68
CA GLU A 166 -8.75 -1.20 -11.18
C GLU A 166 -7.36 -0.58 -11.40
N PRO A 167 -7.23 0.39 -12.34
CA PRO A 167 -6.00 1.16 -12.48
C PRO A 167 -5.55 1.79 -11.16
N GLY A 168 -4.25 1.66 -10.87
CA GLY A 168 -3.65 2.16 -9.63
C GLY A 168 -3.70 1.19 -8.44
N TYR A 169 -4.36 0.05 -8.55
CA TYR A 169 -4.39 -0.99 -7.51
C TYR A 169 -3.50 -2.19 -7.84
N THR A 170 -2.96 -2.80 -6.81
CA THR A 170 -2.36 -4.14 -6.73
C THR A 170 -1.64 -4.61 -8.01
N GLY A 171 -0.66 -3.82 -8.47
CA GLY A 171 0.19 -4.21 -9.61
C GLY A 171 -0.51 -4.21 -10.98
N ARG A 172 -1.71 -3.60 -11.13
CA ARG A 172 -2.39 -3.46 -12.42
C ARG A 172 -1.48 -2.84 -13.49
N SER A 173 -0.60 -1.92 -13.13
CA SER A 173 0.38 -1.31 -14.02
C SER A 173 1.28 -2.32 -14.73
N HIS A 174 1.64 -3.43 -14.06
CA HIS A 174 2.45 -4.50 -14.67
C HIS A 174 1.64 -5.34 -15.65
N ILE A 175 0.34 -5.52 -15.42
CA ILE A 175 -0.58 -6.16 -16.38
C ILE A 175 -0.70 -5.29 -17.62
N ASP A 176 -0.98 -4.00 -17.45
CA ASP A 176 -1.11 -3.04 -18.56
C ASP A 176 0.19 -2.91 -19.34
N ALA A 177 1.34 -2.89 -18.67
CA ALA A 177 2.65 -2.85 -19.31
C ALA A 177 2.93 -4.11 -20.16
N ALA A 178 2.56 -5.30 -19.71
CA ALA A 178 2.71 -6.53 -20.47
C ALA A 178 1.83 -6.52 -21.73
N LEU A 179 0.57 -6.09 -21.61
CA LEU A 179 -0.34 -5.94 -22.75
C LEU A 179 0.20 -4.93 -23.78
N ALA A 180 0.71 -3.80 -23.30
CA ALA A 180 1.29 -2.76 -24.16
C ALA A 180 2.57 -3.22 -24.85
N PHE A 181 3.44 -3.96 -24.15
CA PHE A 181 4.69 -4.50 -24.69
C PHE A 181 4.44 -5.45 -25.87
N ASP A 182 3.49 -6.37 -25.73
CA ASP A 182 3.09 -7.31 -26.78
C ASP A 182 2.15 -6.67 -27.81
N ARG A 183 1.79 -5.40 -27.65
CA ARG A 183 0.86 -4.66 -28.53
C ARG A 183 -0.49 -5.35 -28.70
N VAL A 184 -1.00 -5.95 -27.63
CA VAL A 184 -2.29 -6.62 -27.60
C VAL A 184 -3.30 -5.86 -26.74
N SER A 185 -4.59 -6.02 -27.05
CA SER A 185 -5.67 -5.43 -26.29
C SER A 185 -6.49 -6.54 -25.66
N ALA A 186 -6.70 -6.44 -24.35
CA ALA A 186 -7.52 -7.37 -23.60
C ALA A 186 -8.97 -6.85 -23.50
N ASN A 187 -9.93 -7.77 -23.60
CA ASN A 187 -11.33 -7.47 -23.29
C ASN A 187 -11.53 -7.51 -21.77
N ILE A 188 -11.29 -6.39 -21.07
CA ILE A 188 -11.53 -6.29 -19.65
C ILE A 188 -13.02 -6.02 -19.43
N VAL A 189 -13.72 -7.00 -18.85
CA VAL A 189 -15.18 -6.97 -18.65
C VAL A 189 -15.57 -6.52 -17.24
N LEU A 190 -14.62 -6.60 -16.28
CA LEU A 190 -14.83 -6.14 -14.91
C LEU A 190 -13.50 -5.72 -14.28
N GLU A 191 -13.52 -4.60 -13.59
CA GLU A 191 -12.43 -4.09 -12.79
C GLU A 191 -12.88 -3.98 -11.34
N ALA A 192 -12.03 -4.40 -10.40
CA ALA A 192 -12.34 -4.37 -8.98
C ALA A 192 -11.13 -3.95 -8.14
N MET A 193 -11.38 -3.39 -6.96
CA MET A 193 -10.33 -2.96 -6.03
C MET A 193 -9.62 -4.14 -5.36
N ASP A 194 -10.29 -5.28 -5.23
CA ASP A 194 -9.80 -6.43 -4.47
C ASP A 194 -9.99 -7.79 -5.17
N ALA A 195 -9.19 -8.76 -4.75
CA ALA A 195 -9.18 -10.10 -5.31
C ALA A 195 -10.42 -10.94 -4.95
N ASP A 196 -11.07 -10.69 -3.82
CA ASP A 196 -12.24 -11.49 -3.41
C ASP A 196 -13.43 -11.21 -4.34
N VAL A 197 -13.60 -9.94 -4.75
CA VAL A 197 -14.59 -9.56 -5.78
C VAL A 197 -14.23 -10.21 -7.12
N ILE A 198 -12.95 -10.13 -7.55
CA ILE A 198 -12.50 -10.77 -8.80
C ILE A 198 -12.81 -12.26 -8.76
N LYS A 199 -12.45 -12.98 -7.69
CA LYS A 199 -12.71 -14.42 -7.51
C LYS A 199 -14.18 -14.74 -7.65
N THR A 200 -15.06 -13.99 -6.96
CA THR A 200 -16.50 -14.19 -7.01
C THR A 200 -17.04 -14.14 -8.45
N TYR A 201 -16.61 -13.17 -9.26
CA TYR A 201 -17.10 -13.06 -10.63
C TYR A 201 -16.47 -14.09 -11.58
N VAL A 202 -15.27 -14.59 -11.29
CA VAL A 202 -14.70 -15.75 -12.00
C VAL A 202 -15.48 -17.02 -11.68
N GLU A 203 -15.86 -17.26 -10.41
CA GLU A 203 -16.72 -18.38 -10.00
C GLU A 203 -18.07 -18.35 -10.71
N LEU A 204 -18.63 -17.17 -10.93
CA LEU A 204 -19.88 -16.98 -11.70
C LEU A 204 -19.67 -17.17 -13.23
N GLY A 205 -18.45 -17.39 -13.70
CA GLY A 205 -18.14 -17.64 -15.10
C GLY A 205 -18.13 -16.42 -16.00
N LEU A 206 -17.97 -15.19 -15.45
CA LEU A 206 -17.91 -13.96 -16.24
C LEU A 206 -16.63 -13.85 -17.08
N GLY A 207 -15.56 -14.54 -16.70
CA GLY A 207 -14.29 -14.47 -17.39
C GLY A 207 -13.15 -15.08 -16.59
N VAL A 208 -11.93 -14.74 -17.00
CA VAL A 208 -10.67 -15.18 -16.42
C VAL A 208 -10.15 -14.09 -15.47
N GLY A 209 -9.79 -14.45 -14.25
CA GLY A 209 -9.25 -13.51 -13.27
C GLY A 209 -7.73 -13.38 -13.34
N ILE A 210 -7.21 -12.16 -13.24
CA ILE A 210 -5.77 -11.93 -13.00
C ILE A 210 -5.67 -11.32 -11.61
N VAL A 211 -5.05 -12.06 -10.67
CA VAL A 211 -4.93 -11.63 -9.26
C VAL A 211 -3.49 -11.79 -8.76
N ALA A 212 -3.16 -11.14 -7.65
CA ALA A 212 -1.93 -11.39 -6.93
C ALA A 212 -1.88 -12.86 -6.49
N ALA A 213 -0.76 -13.56 -6.72
CA ALA A 213 -0.64 -14.99 -6.41
C ALA A 213 -0.93 -15.30 -4.93
N ILE A 214 -0.60 -14.37 -4.02
CA ILE A 214 -0.90 -14.48 -2.59
C ILE A 214 -2.41 -14.49 -2.29
N ALA A 215 -3.25 -14.00 -3.21
CA ALA A 215 -4.69 -13.93 -3.02
C ALA A 215 -5.41 -15.26 -3.31
N PHE A 216 -4.72 -16.25 -3.88
CA PHE A 216 -5.27 -17.58 -4.13
C PHE A 216 -4.81 -18.58 -3.07
N ASP A 217 -5.76 -19.29 -2.49
CA ASP A 217 -5.53 -20.41 -1.58
C ASP A 217 -6.40 -21.60 -1.99
N ALA A 218 -5.79 -22.66 -2.53
CA ALA A 218 -6.50 -23.84 -3.01
C ALA A 218 -7.37 -24.54 -1.95
N ARG A 219 -7.16 -24.26 -0.66
CA ARG A 219 -7.99 -24.80 0.43
C ARG A 219 -9.28 -24.02 0.63
N ARG A 220 -9.32 -22.76 0.20
CA ARG A 220 -10.46 -21.86 0.35
C ARG A 220 -11.18 -21.65 -0.97
N ASP A 221 -10.42 -21.50 -2.05
CA ASP A 221 -10.90 -21.19 -3.39
C ASP A 221 -11.17 -22.48 -4.18
N THR A 222 -12.01 -23.38 -3.63
CA THR A 222 -12.25 -24.74 -4.15
C THR A 222 -12.92 -24.76 -5.53
N GLU A 223 -13.66 -23.72 -5.88
CA GLU A 223 -14.33 -23.56 -7.17
C GLU A 223 -13.43 -22.91 -8.24
N LEU A 224 -12.18 -22.62 -7.89
CA LEU A 224 -11.22 -21.99 -8.76
C LEU A 224 -9.93 -22.82 -8.89
N LEU A 225 -9.23 -22.59 -10.00
CA LEU A 225 -7.92 -23.15 -10.29
C LEU A 225 -6.97 -21.99 -10.64
N ALA A 226 -5.79 -21.99 -10.01
CA ALA A 226 -4.73 -21.03 -10.35
C ALA A 226 -3.82 -21.60 -11.43
N ILE A 227 -3.55 -20.79 -12.45
CA ILE A 227 -2.60 -21.09 -13.53
C ILE A 227 -1.38 -20.19 -13.34
N ASP A 228 -0.19 -20.75 -13.40
CA ASP A 228 1.06 -20.00 -13.30
C ASP A 228 1.18 -18.96 -14.42
N ALA A 229 1.28 -17.70 -14.03
CA ALA A 229 1.42 -16.56 -14.93
C ALA A 229 2.66 -15.71 -14.62
N ARG A 230 3.62 -16.22 -13.80
CA ARG A 230 4.83 -15.50 -13.40
C ARG A 230 5.67 -15.02 -14.58
N HIS A 231 5.63 -15.73 -15.68
CA HIS A 231 6.37 -15.43 -16.89
C HIS A 231 5.69 -14.39 -17.79
N LEU A 232 4.41 -14.06 -17.52
CA LEU A 232 3.63 -13.10 -18.31
C LEU A 232 3.74 -11.67 -17.80
N PHE A 233 3.94 -11.49 -16.51
CA PHE A 233 3.89 -10.19 -15.86
C PHE A 233 5.16 -9.94 -15.06
N ALA A 234 5.59 -8.67 -15.00
CA ALA A 234 6.70 -8.29 -14.16
C ALA A 234 6.41 -8.55 -12.68
N THR A 235 7.46 -8.82 -11.92
CA THR A 235 7.38 -9.02 -10.48
C THR A 235 7.07 -7.70 -9.77
N ASN A 236 6.16 -7.75 -8.83
CA ASN A 236 5.80 -6.64 -7.95
C ASN A 236 6.65 -6.69 -6.68
N LEU A 237 6.83 -5.52 -6.06
CA LEU A 237 7.54 -5.39 -4.79
C LEU A 237 6.61 -4.77 -3.74
N THR A 238 6.35 -5.49 -2.66
CA THR A 238 5.69 -4.91 -1.49
C THR A 238 6.69 -4.07 -0.72
N ARG A 239 6.27 -2.86 -0.37
CA ARG A 239 7.01 -1.94 0.48
C ARG A 239 6.23 -1.62 1.74
N LEU A 240 6.98 -1.47 2.82
CA LEU A 240 6.51 -0.84 4.04
C LEU A 240 7.02 0.60 4.04
N ALA A 241 6.15 1.54 4.32
CA ALA A 241 6.52 2.95 4.38
C ALA A 241 6.15 3.55 5.73
N VAL A 242 6.98 4.49 6.16
CA VAL A 242 6.74 5.38 7.29
C VAL A 242 6.99 6.82 6.85
N ARG A 243 6.36 7.78 7.52
CA ARG A 243 6.62 9.18 7.22
C ARG A 243 8.03 9.56 7.64
N ARG A 244 8.76 10.22 6.76
CA ARG A 244 10.12 10.70 7.02
C ARG A 244 10.12 11.68 8.20
N GLY A 245 11.07 11.50 9.11
CA GLY A 245 11.20 12.33 10.31
C GLY A 245 10.19 12.04 11.42
N SER A 246 9.30 11.06 11.27
CA SER A 246 8.39 10.65 12.35
C SER A 246 9.14 9.91 13.46
N PHE A 247 8.77 10.18 14.71
CA PHE A 247 9.19 9.35 15.83
C PHE A 247 8.44 8.01 15.78
N LEU A 248 9.18 6.92 15.65
CA LEU A 248 8.64 5.57 15.69
C LEU A 248 8.74 5.02 17.12
N ARG A 249 7.60 4.59 17.68
CA ARG A 249 7.55 3.94 18.99
C ARG A 249 8.17 2.55 18.92
N THR A 250 8.62 2.02 20.04
CA THR A 250 9.27 0.71 20.11
C THR A 250 8.43 -0.39 19.47
N TYR A 251 7.14 -0.48 19.78
CA TYR A 251 6.26 -1.48 19.20
C TYR A 251 6.05 -1.32 17.68
N VAL A 252 6.32 -0.14 17.09
CA VAL A 252 6.28 0.05 15.63
C VAL A 252 7.44 -0.70 14.98
N TYR A 253 8.65 -0.62 15.55
CA TYR A 253 9.80 -1.40 15.08
C TYR A 253 9.54 -2.91 15.21
N ASP A 254 8.97 -3.35 16.34
CA ASP A 254 8.65 -4.75 16.57
C ASP A 254 7.64 -5.27 15.54
N PHE A 255 6.66 -4.44 15.15
CA PHE A 255 5.73 -4.80 14.06
C PHE A 255 6.45 -4.88 12.70
N ILE A 256 7.34 -3.92 12.41
CA ILE A 256 8.11 -3.91 11.15
C ILE A 256 8.93 -5.19 11.04
N GLU A 257 9.66 -5.56 12.08
CA GLU A 257 10.49 -6.77 12.11
C GLU A 257 9.63 -8.04 12.03
N THR A 258 8.46 -8.08 12.68
CA THR A 258 7.53 -9.20 12.61
C THR A 258 6.97 -9.40 11.20
N PHE A 259 6.63 -8.30 10.50
CA PHE A 259 6.09 -8.36 9.14
C PHE A 259 7.16 -8.61 8.08
N ALA A 260 8.33 -7.98 8.22
CA ALA A 260 9.45 -8.05 7.29
C ALA A 260 10.76 -8.31 8.06
N PRO A 261 11.08 -9.56 8.41
CA PRO A 261 12.23 -9.92 9.26
C PRO A 261 13.61 -9.48 8.72
N THR A 262 13.66 -9.05 7.46
CA THR A 262 14.86 -8.47 6.86
C THR A 262 15.06 -6.99 7.20
N LEU A 263 14.08 -6.35 7.84
CA LEU A 263 14.08 -4.94 8.20
C LEU A 263 14.23 -4.79 9.72
N ASP A 264 15.46 -4.87 10.20
CA ASP A 264 15.76 -4.58 11.60
C ASP A 264 15.68 -3.07 11.90
N ARG A 265 15.69 -2.75 13.19
CA ARG A 265 15.65 -1.36 13.67
C ARG A 265 16.76 -0.50 13.08
N ALA A 266 17.99 -1.04 12.99
CA ALA A 266 19.13 -0.28 12.49
C ALA A 266 18.97 0.11 11.01
N MET A 267 18.39 -0.79 10.20
CA MET A 267 18.09 -0.51 8.80
C MET A 267 16.99 0.54 8.64
N VAL A 268 15.95 0.48 9.47
CA VAL A 268 14.88 1.49 9.48
C VAL A 268 15.44 2.86 9.87
N ASP A 269 16.21 2.94 10.95
CA ASP A 269 16.82 4.18 11.44
C ASP A 269 17.79 4.77 10.40
N LEU A 270 18.60 3.94 9.75
CA LEU A 270 19.50 4.37 8.68
C LEU A 270 18.72 4.96 7.49
N ALA A 271 17.67 4.31 7.07
CA ALA A 271 16.82 4.79 5.98
C ALA A 271 16.09 6.09 6.34
N MET A 272 15.65 6.24 7.60
CA MET A 272 15.04 7.46 8.13
C MET A 272 16.02 8.63 8.18
N ALA A 273 17.29 8.38 8.48
CA ALA A 273 18.35 9.38 8.52
C ALA A 273 18.83 9.82 7.14
N THR A 274 18.70 8.97 6.12
CA THR A 274 19.14 9.26 4.75
C THR A 274 18.21 10.28 4.09
N ARG A 275 18.76 11.39 3.61
CA ARG A 275 18.01 12.36 2.81
C ARG A 275 17.78 11.80 1.39
N PRO A 276 16.64 12.12 0.76
CA PRO A 276 16.35 11.69 -0.61
C PRO A 276 17.32 12.26 -1.63
#